data_491d92cb0cc7f8ebef6843f8da468390
#
_entry.id   491d92cb0cc7f8ebef6843f8da468390
#
_cell.length_a   1.000
_cell.length_b   1.000
_cell.length_c   1.000
_cell.angle_alpha   90.00
_cell.angle_beta   90.00
_cell.angle_gamma   90.00
#
_symmetry.space_group_name_H-M   'P 1'
#
loop_
_entity.id
_entity.type
_entity.pdbx_description
1 polymer ?
#
loop_
_entity_poly.entity_id
_entity_poly.type
_entity_poly.pdbx_seq_one_letter_code
_entity_poly.pdbx_strand_id
1 'polypeptide(L)'
;MKNRLVIGLAVFVSIFSGVTSCTKHDVEVDPCLLGRISSYNEFGAAVLNFTEADMTRAGFALGDVVTITVDGKVIEMPYYDGYYTRNGEYLCIAYPTYPTICFTANNIGLPEELTGLEGYIVAVKMKERGGSLDVQTALSMKYTNRREDYSDISDAEFANARAVRAGNIADGVLHRSSSPFCNEIERAGYVSKYLETATVATVLNLADTEEKILGYDMPSYSRSLWDEGNVILCPLKADPTADDYNNRLIAALKELPSRPAPYVVHCMEGKDRTGYVCALLEGLCGASYDEMVEDYLITYDNYYRINPANNPDLCSTLVSLRLNTCLMYYAGVSDEARLPETDFAKSFSDYLLTHGMNSQQLDALIQALTAAQ
;
A
#
# COMPACT_ATOMS: atom_id res chain seq x y z
N MET A 1 -40.69 30.04 27.40
CA MET A 1 -39.59 30.37 28.33
C MET A 1 -39.03 29.05 28.84
N LYS A 2 -37.94 28.58 28.27
CA LYS A 2 -37.16 27.40 28.74
C LYS A 2 -35.73 27.85 28.95
N ASN A 3 -35.31 27.84 30.21
CA ASN A 3 -33.96 28.20 30.66
C ASN A 3 -32.94 27.17 30.11
N ARG A 4 -31.93 27.64 29.36
CA ARG A 4 -30.74 26.89 29.07
C ARG A 4 -29.71 27.16 30.17
N LEU A 5 -29.35 26.11 30.88
CA LEU A 5 -28.27 26.12 31.85
C LEU A 5 -26.94 26.07 31.10
N VAL A 6 -26.18 27.17 31.14
CA VAL A 6 -24.80 27.23 30.63
C VAL A 6 -23.87 26.89 31.79
N ILE A 7 -23.24 25.69 31.72
CA ILE A 7 -22.18 25.34 32.67
C ILE A 7 -20.86 25.89 32.11
N GLY A 8 -20.44 27.04 32.64
CA GLY A 8 -19.14 27.62 32.37
C GLY A 8 -18.07 26.93 33.21
N LEU A 9 -17.10 26.30 32.55
CA LEU A 9 -15.89 25.79 33.21
C LEU A 9 -14.90 26.95 33.35
N ALA A 10 -14.78 27.54 34.52
CA ALA A 10 -13.80 28.57 34.85
C ALA A 10 -12.48 27.86 35.25
N VAL A 11 -11.43 28.10 34.50
CA VAL A 11 -10.07 27.72 34.89
C VAL A 11 -9.52 28.82 35.80
N PHE A 12 -9.40 28.54 37.12
CA PHE A 12 -8.68 29.40 38.05
C PHE A 12 -7.19 29.10 38.03
N VAL A 13 -6.37 30.07 37.61
CA VAL A 13 -4.94 30.07 37.82
C VAL A 13 -4.67 30.75 39.16
N SER A 14 -4.31 29.95 40.17
CA SER A 14 -3.85 30.50 41.47
C SER A 14 -2.32 30.42 41.53
N ILE A 15 -1.70 31.59 41.58
CA ILE A 15 -0.26 31.74 41.90
C ILE A 15 -0.13 31.67 43.42
N PHE A 16 0.50 30.62 43.95
CA PHE A 16 0.99 30.58 45.33
C PHE A 16 2.48 30.24 45.32
N SER A 17 3.28 31.22 45.77
CA SER A 17 4.69 31.07 46.13
C SER A 17 4.78 30.54 47.55
N GLY A 18 5.25 29.33 47.70
CA GLY A 18 5.57 28.71 49.00
C GLY A 18 6.46 27.50 48.81
N VAL A 19 7.72 27.62 49.22
CA VAL A 19 8.74 26.56 49.17
C VAL A 19 8.39 25.50 50.21
N THR A 20 8.05 24.29 49.75
CA THR A 20 8.23 23.05 50.51
C THR A 20 8.44 21.93 49.50
N SER A 21 9.54 21.18 49.69
CA SER A 21 9.91 19.98 48.97
C SER A 21 8.79 18.96 49.03
N CYS A 22 8.04 18.83 47.91
CA CYS A 22 7.21 17.68 47.62
C CYS A 22 7.64 17.14 46.27
N THR A 23 7.89 15.85 46.21
CA THR A 23 8.07 15.09 44.99
C THR A 23 6.96 15.44 44.01
N LYS A 24 7.30 16.12 42.89
CA LYS A 24 6.38 16.37 41.78
C LYS A 24 5.97 15.01 41.23
N HIS A 25 4.76 14.56 41.51
CA HIS A 25 4.04 13.76 40.54
C HIS A 25 3.63 14.72 39.44
N ASP A 26 4.38 14.74 38.35
CA ASP A 26 3.88 15.35 37.11
C ASP A 26 2.63 14.56 36.71
N VAL A 27 1.47 15.16 36.92
CA VAL A 27 0.22 14.63 36.33
C VAL A 27 0.38 14.88 34.84
N GLU A 28 0.72 13.83 34.10
CA GLU A 28 0.77 13.85 32.65
C GLU A 28 -0.67 14.11 32.18
N VAL A 29 -0.94 15.36 31.76
CA VAL A 29 -2.25 15.72 31.21
C VAL A 29 -2.27 15.18 29.80
N ASP A 30 -3.20 14.28 29.51
CA ASP A 30 -3.37 13.74 28.18
C ASP A 30 -3.56 14.85 27.14
N PRO A 31 -2.84 14.78 26.00
CA PRO A 31 -2.97 15.75 24.92
C PRO A 31 -4.42 15.99 24.51
N CYS A 32 -4.80 17.27 24.42
CA CYS A 32 -6.10 17.66 23.94
C CYS A 32 -5.98 18.94 23.10
N LEU A 33 -6.52 18.93 21.89
CA LEU A 33 -6.57 20.07 21.00
C LEU A 33 -8.02 20.39 20.60
N LEU A 34 -8.42 21.64 20.76
CA LEU A 34 -9.73 22.13 20.34
C LEU A 34 -9.62 22.95 19.06
N GLY A 35 -10.49 22.68 18.11
CA GLY A 35 -10.60 23.42 16.87
C GLY A 35 -12.01 23.40 16.30
N ARG A 36 -12.14 23.64 15.01
CA ARG A 36 -13.40 23.63 14.27
C ARG A 36 -13.21 23.02 12.90
N ILE A 37 -14.29 22.47 12.33
CA ILE A 37 -14.35 22.14 10.91
C ILE A 37 -14.42 23.46 10.14
N SER A 38 -13.43 23.72 9.26
CA SER A 38 -13.38 24.90 8.41
C SER A 38 -14.16 24.71 7.11
N SER A 39 -14.06 23.53 6.52
CA SER A 39 -14.66 23.17 5.23
C SER A 39 -14.60 21.66 5.03
N TYR A 40 -15.06 21.21 3.87
CA TYR A 40 -14.79 19.85 3.34
C TYR A 40 -14.01 19.98 2.05
N ASN A 41 -13.05 19.08 1.82
CA ASN A 41 -12.29 19.06 0.58
C ASN A 41 -13.01 18.27 -0.52
N GLU A 42 -12.44 18.25 -1.73
CA GLU A 42 -12.99 17.55 -2.90
C GLU A 42 -13.14 16.02 -2.73
N PHE A 43 -12.45 15.45 -1.74
CA PHE A 43 -12.53 14.02 -1.38
C PHE A 43 -13.51 13.73 -0.24
N GLY A 44 -14.26 14.73 0.21
CA GLY A 44 -15.22 14.58 1.33
C GLY A 44 -14.59 14.50 2.72
N ALA A 45 -13.32 14.89 2.87
CA ALA A 45 -12.66 14.96 4.17
C ALA A 45 -13.01 16.28 4.89
N ALA A 46 -13.27 16.24 6.20
CA ALA A 46 -13.43 17.41 7.03
C ALA A 46 -12.08 18.08 7.29
N VAL A 47 -11.94 19.33 6.88
CA VAL A 47 -10.73 20.15 7.02
C VAL A 47 -10.83 20.91 8.35
N LEU A 48 -9.81 20.77 9.20
CA LEU A 48 -9.74 21.40 10.51
C LEU A 48 -8.95 22.72 10.46
N ASN A 49 -9.22 23.61 11.41
CA ASN A 49 -8.58 24.92 11.48
C ASN A 49 -7.23 24.94 12.25
N PHE A 50 -6.56 23.81 12.33
CA PHE A 50 -5.24 23.68 12.94
C PHE A 50 -4.30 22.84 12.07
N THR A 51 -3.00 23.02 12.27
CA THR A 51 -1.92 22.45 11.47
C THR A 51 -1.29 21.25 12.17
N GLU A 52 -0.43 20.50 11.44
CA GLU A 52 0.45 19.48 12.01
C GLU A 52 1.31 20.05 13.15
N ALA A 53 1.83 21.29 12.99
CA ALA A 53 2.61 21.96 14.03
C ALA A 53 1.79 22.23 15.31
N ASP A 54 0.49 22.47 15.19
CA ASP A 54 -0.40 22.63 16.34
C ASP A 54 -0.63 21.29 17.04
N MET A 55 -0.79 20.19 16.29
CA MET A 55 -0.87 18.82 16.83
C MET A 55 0.41 18.47 17.60
N THR A 56 1.58 18.70 16.99
CA THR A 56 2.88 18.44 17.62
C THR A 56 3.05 19.26 18.91
N ARG A 57 2.68 20.55 18.89
CA ARG A 57 2.76 21.44 20.07
C ARG A 57 1.81 20.99 21.18
N ALA A 58 0.66 20.41 20.84
CA ALA A 58 -0.28 19.83 21.78
C ALA A 58 0.15 18.46 22.31
N GLY A 59 1.25 17.88 21.82
CA GLY A 59 1.82 16.61 22.28
C GLY A 59 1.38 15.37 21.51
N PHE A 60 0.79 15.55 20.31
CA PHE A 60 0.49 14.45 19.39
C PHE A 60 1.67 14.20 18.45
N ALA A 61 1.84 12.93 18.05
CA ALA A 61 2.80 12.48 17.05
C ALA A 61 2.13 11.59 16.01
N LEU A 62 2.71 11.54 14.81
CA LEU A 62 2.27 10.58 13.78
C LEU A 62 2.42 9.15 14.30
N GLY A 63 1.40 8.33 14.05
CA GLY A 63 1.30 6.97 14.60
C GLY A 63 0.55 6.89 15.95
N ASP A 64 0.15 8.02 16.55
CA ASP A 64 -0.77 7.99 17.69
C ASP A 64 -2.18 7.57 17.23
N VAL A 65 -2.93 6.92 18.13
CA VAL A 65 -4.37 6.77 17.98
C VAL A 65 -5.05 7.91 18.73
N VAL A 66 -5.96 8.61 18.06
CA VAL A 66 -6.69 9.74 18.60
C VAL A 66 -8.19 9.50 18.61
N THR A 67 -8.90 10.21 19.47
CA THR A 67 -10.35 10.34 19.38
C THR A 67 -10.70 11.72 18.86
N ILE A 68 -11.56 11.79 17.84
CA ILE A 68 -12.17 13.03 17.37
C ILE A 68 -13.60 13.07 17.88
N THR A 69 -13.95 14.15 18.62
CA THR A 69 -15.31 14.41 19.08
C THR A 69 -15.88 15.61 18.33
N VAL A 70 -16.99 15.41 17.63
CA VAL A 70 -17.73 16.44 16.91
C VAL A 70 -19.23 16.15 17.01
N ASP A 71 -20.05 17.16 17.29
CA ASP A 71 -21.52 17.06 17.43
C ASP A 71 -21.96 15.89 18.33
N GLY A 72 -21.23 15.67 19.44
CA GLY A 72 -21.53 14.58 20.39
C GLY A 72 -21.09 13.18 19.95
N LYS A 73 -20.59 13.02 18.74
CA LYS A 73 -20.02 11.76 18.24
C LYS A 73 -18.55 11.67 18.60
N VAL A 74 -18.11 10.48 19.01
CA VAL A 74 -16.71 10.16 19.33
C VAL A 74 -16.24 9.10 18.38
N ILE A 75 -15.17 9.38 17.62
CA ILE A 75 -14.64 8.50 16.60
C ILE A 75 -13.15 8.27 16.91
N GLU A 76 -12.76 7.01 17.05
CA GLU A 76 -11.36 6.61 17.23
C GLU A 76 -10.72 6.39 15.87
N MET A 77 -9.49 6.91 15.69
CA MET A 77 -8.77 6.80 14.44
C MET A 77 -7.27 7.02 14.62
N PRO A 78 -6.42 6.40 13.78
CA PRO A 78 -4.99 6.71 13.75
C PRO A 78 -4.72 8.11 13.19
N TYR A 79 -3.60 8.70 13.61
CA TYR A 79 -3.07 9.97 13.11
C TYR A 79 -1.83 9.71 12.23
N TYR A 80 -1.94 9.99 10.93
CA TYR A 80 -0.94 9.66 9.91
C TYR A 80 -0.55 10.86 9.02
N ASP A 81 0.55 10.71 8.26
CA ASP A 81 0.92 11.62 7.17
C ASP A 81 0.48 11.10 5.77
N GLY A 82 -0.27 10.02 5.71
CA GLY A 82 -0.76 9.41 4.48
C GLY A 82 -2.05 8.63 4.69
N TYR A 83 -2.65 8.15 3.60
CA TYR A 83 -3.87 7.34 3.62
C TYR A 83 -3.51 5.87 3.88
N TYR A 84 -3.22 5.53 5.16
CA TYR A 84 -2.66 4.23 5.54
C TYR A 84 -3.65 3.25 6.15
N THR A 85 -4.93 3.62 6.23
CA THR A 85 -6.02 2.73 6.66
C THR A 85 -6.61 1.96 5.50
N ARG A 86 -7.38 0.91 5.79
CA ARG A 86 -8.16 0.19 4.79
C ARG A 86 -9.32 1.05 4.27
N ASN A 87 -9.89 0.67 3.12
CA ASN A 87 -11.06 1.35 2.56
C ASN A 87 -12.20 1.40 3.59
N GLY A 88 -12.73 2.60 3.82
CA GLY A 88 -13.82 2.84 4.76
C GLY A 88 -13.41 3.04 6.22
N GLU A 89 -12.17 2.77 6.60
CA GLU A 89 -11.69 3.05 7.95
C GLU A 89 -11.34 4.52 8.12
N TYR A 90 -11.62 5.06 9.31
CA TYR A 90 -11.33 6.45 9.64
C TYR A 90 -9.84 6.70 9.86
N LEU A 91 -9.39 7.91 9.51
CA LEU A 91 -8.06 8.42 9.82
C LEU A 91 -8.08 9.94 10.02
N CYS A 92 -7.21 10.40 10.91
CA CYS A 92 -6.79 11.80 11.04
C CYS A 92 -5.48 11.95 10.25
N ILE A 93 -5.37 12.98 9.39
CA ILE A 93 -4.30 13.02 8.41
C ILE A 93 -3.62 14.40 8.35
N ALA A 94 -2.28 14.39 8.45
CA ALA A 94 -1.38 15.50 8.14
C ALA A 94 -0.73 15.28 6.77
N TYR A 95 -1.52 15.28 5.69
CA TYR A 95 -0.97 15.02 4.37
C TYR A 95 0.00 16.14 3.94
N PRO A 96 1.21 15.83 3.42
CA PRO A 96 2.27 16.84 3.20
C PRO A 96 1.88 18.03 2.32
N THR A 97 0.87 17.88 1.45
CA THR A 97 0.37 18.97 0.60
C THR A 97 -0.84 19.70 1.17
N TYR A 98 -1.37 19.25 2.32
CA TYR A 98 -2.50 19.92 2.97
C TYR A 98 -1.99 20.98 3.95
N PRO A 99 -2.58 22.19 3.94
CA PRO A 99 -2.16 23.25 4.86
C PRO A 99 -2.55 22.99 6.31
N THR A 100 -3.57 22.13 6.53
CA THR A 100 -4.13 21.83 7.84
C THR A 100 -4.50 20.34 7.95
N ILE A 101 -4.76 19.91 9.17
CA ILE A 101 -5.22 18.54 9.46
C ILE A 101 -6.61 18.30 8.88
N CYS A 102 -6.82 17.10 8.37
CA CYS A 102 -8.13 16.61 7.96
C CYS A 102 -8.47 15.32 8.71
N PHE A 103 -9.76 14.95 8.74
CA PHE A 103 -10.17 13.57 9.04
C PHE A 103 -11.20 13.07 8.04
N THR A 104 -11.18 11.79 7.75
CA THR A 104 -12.04 11.15 6.74
C THR A 104 -12.15 9.65 6.97
N ALA A 105 -13.02 8.99 6.19
CA ALA A 105 -12.93 7.55 5.97
C ALA A 105 -12.22 7.31 4.61
N ASN A 106 -11.21 6.45 4.61
CA ASN A 106 -10.33 6.26 3.46
C ASN A 106 -11.11 5.81 2.22
N ASN A 107 -10.87 6.44 1.09
CA ASN A 107 -11.47 6.22 -0.25
C ASN A 107 -12.99 6.44 -0.40
N ILE A 108 -13.75 6.54 0.69
CA ILE A 108 -15.22 6.69 0.61
C ILE A 108 -15.73 8.04 1.12
N GLY A 109 -14.85 8.86 1.75
CA GLY A 109 -15.25 10.10 2.39
C GLY A 109 -16.05 9.89 3.69
N LEU A 110 -16.47 10.98 4.30
CA LEU A 110 -17.25 10.92 5.54
C LEU A 110 -18.71 10.56 5.25
N PRO A 111 -19.38 9.79 6.16
CA PRO A 111 -20.81 9.53 6.07
C PRO A 111 -21.63 10.81 6.28
N GLU A 112 -22.89 10.80 5.81
CA GLU A 112 -23.78 11.97 5.77
C GLU A 112 -23.88 12.68 7.13
N GLU A 113 -23.95 11.93 8.23
CA GLU A 113 -24.04 12.47 9.58
C GLU A 113 -22.78 13.17 10.10
N LEU A 114 -21.69 13.14 9.36
CA LEU A 114 -20.43 13.86 9.63
C LEU A 114 -20.15 14.93 8.59
N THR A 115 -21.07 15.21 7.68
CA THR A 115 -20.99 16.28 6.67
C THR A 115 -21.87 17.47 7.06
N GLY A 116 -21.62 18.66 6.47
CA GLY A 116 -22.39 19.87 6.74
C GLY A 116 -22.19 20.41 8.17
N LEU A 117 -21.10 20.08 8.83
CA LEU A 117 -20.79 20.49 10.21
C LEU A 117 -19.74 21.64 10.25
N GLU A 118 -19.68 22.49 9.22
CA GLU A 118 -18.78 23.64 9.19
C GLU A 118 -19.05 24.56 10.41
N GLY A 119 -17.99 25.01 11.06
CA GLY A 119 -18.04 25.82 12.27
C GLY A 119 -18.25 25.03 13.57
N TYR A 120 -18.62 23.76 13.52
CA TYR A 120 -18.72 22.93 14.72
C TYR A 120 -17.39 22.74 15.41
N ILE A 121 -17.41 22.70 16.75
CA ILE A 121 -16.23 22.46 17.56
C ILE A 121 -15.81 21.01 17.43
N VAL A 122 -14.52 20.81 17.20
CA VAL A 122 -13.86 19.50 17.19
C VAL A 122 -12.89 19.44 18.36
N ALA A 123 -12.96 18.36 19.14
CA ALA A 123 -11.97 18.05 20.16
C ALA A 123 -11.16 16.81 19.71
N VAL A 124 -9.84 16.96 19.61
CA VAL A 124 -8.91 15.85 19.40
C VAL A 124 -8.29 15.51 20.74
N LYS A 125 -8.35 14.24 21.13
CA LYS A 125 -7.73 13.75 22.37
C LYS A 125 -6.87 12.53 22.10
N MET A 126 -5.82 12.35 22.89
CA MET A 126 -5.03 11.14 22.89
C MET A 126 -5.90 9.96 23.33
N LYS A 127 -5.87 8.88 22.53
CA LYS A 127 -6.44 7.58 22.90
C LYS A 127 -5.33 6.62 23.28
N GLU A 128 -4.31 6.53 22.40
CA GLU A 128 -3.17 5.64 22.62
C GLU A 128 -1.93 6.22 21.94
N ARG A 129 -0.88 6.44 22.72
CA ARG A 129 0.39 6.97 22.20
C ARG A 129 1.13 5.89 21.43
N GLY A 130 1.44 6.19 20.15
CA GLY A 130 2.14 5.27 19.26
C GLY A 130 1.35 3.99 18.92
N GLY A 131 0.04 3.94 19.19
CA GLY A 131 -0.79 2.74 18.98
C GLY A 131 -0.90 2.29 17.53
N SER A 132 -0.41 3.10 16.56
CA SER A 132 -0.34 2.78 15.14
C SER A 132 1.01 3.21 14.53
N LEU A 133 2.05 3.31 15.36
CA LEU A 133 3.38 3.77 14.92
C LEU A 133 4.05 2.79 13.97
N ASP A 134 3.79 1.51 14.11
CA ASP A 134 4.24 0.45 13.21
C ASP A 134 3.71 0.66 11.79
N VAL A 135 2.42 0.96 11.63
CA VAL A 135 1.78 1.27 10.34
C VAL A 135 2.35 2.56 9.75
N GLN A 136 2.45 3.62 10.56
CA GLN A 136 3.07 4.89 10.13
C GLN A 136 4.49 4.66 9.63
N THR A 137 5.31 3.92 10.37
CA THR A 137 6.69 3.61 10.01
C THR A 137 6.77 2.79 8.72
N ALA A 138 5.94 1.75 8.61
CA ALA A 138 5.93 0.85 7.47
C ALA A 138 5.53 1.55 6.15
N LEU A 139 4.54 2.45 6.20
CA LEU A 139 3.95 3.02 4.99
C LEU A 139 4.49 4.41 4.62
N SER A 140 5.23 5.08 5.53
CA SER A 140 5.89 6.36 5.26
C SER A 140 7.34 6.23 4.77
N MET A 141 7.84 5.01 4.61
CA MET A 141 9.22 4.76 4.15
C MET A 141 9.49 5.41 2.80
N LYS A 142 10.70 5.95 2.67
CA LYS A 142 11.18 6.60 1.45
C LYS A 142 12.42 5.88 0.92
N TYR A 143 12.57 5.86 -0.38
CA TYR A 143 13.77 5.40 -1.07
C TYR A 143 14.28 6.52 -2.00
N THR A 144 15.52 6.38 -2.48
CA THR A 144 16.08 7.27 -3.50
C THR A 144 16.10 6.57 -4.86
N ASN A 145 16.16 7.37 -5.94
CA ASN A 145 16.29 6.85 -7.29
C ASN A 145 17.76 6.85 -7.78
N ARG A 146 18.69 7.38 -6.96
CA ARG A 146 20.09 7.48 -7.34
C ARG A 146 20.79 6.13 -7.17
N ARG A 147 21.39 5.62 -8.24
CA ARG A 147 22.12 4.35 -8.24
C ARG A 147 23.28 4.31 -7.24
N GLU A 148 23.91 5.46 -7.00
CA GLU A 148 25.03 5.61 -6.07
C GLU A 148 24.68 5.27 -4.63
N ASP A 149 23.43 5.50 -4.23
CA ASP A 149 22.95 5.20 -2.87
C ASP A 149 22.78 3.68 -2.64
N TYR A 150 22.91 2.88 -3.70
CA TYR A 150 22.76 1.42 -3.74
C TYR A 150 24.03 0.71 -4.25
N SER A 151 25.22 1.26 -3.90
CA SER A 151 26.50 0.75 -4.41
C SER A 151 26.84 -0.67 -3.96
N ASP A 152 26.16 -1.20 -2.96
CA ASP A 152 26.34 -2.51 -2.35
C ASP A 152 25.52 -3.63 -3.00
N ILE A 153 24.62 -3.31 -3.95
CA ILE A 153 23.80 -4.28 -4.67
C ILE A 153 24.03 -4.24 -6.18
N SER A 154 23.61 -5.30 -6.86
CA SER A 154 23.68 -5.41 -8.31
C SER A 154 22.71 -4.45 -9.02
N ASP A 155 22.92 -4.24 -10.32
CA ASP A 155 22.01 -3.47 -11.17
C ASP A 155 20.61 -4.12 -11.26
N ALA A 156 20.53 -5.46 -11.21
CA ALA A 156 19.26 -6.18 -11.21
C ALA A 156 18.48 -5.96 -9.92
N GLU A 157 19.13 -6.03 -8.76
CA GLU A 157 18.51 -5.73 -7.46
C GLU A 157 18.07 -4.26 -7.38
N PHE A 158 18.91 -3.32 -7.84
CA PHE A 158 18.51 -1.91 -7.95
C PHE A 158 17.26 -1.74 -8.82
N ALA A 159 17.20 -2.44 -9.96
CA ALA A 159 16.02 -2.46 -10.85
C ALA A 159 14.81 -3.22 -10.27
N ASN A 160 14.93 -3.82 -9.09
CA ASN A 160 13.97 -4.75 -8.51
C ASN A 160 13.61 -5.89 -9.49
N ALA A 161 14.60 -6.32 -10.31
CA ALA A 161 14.44 -7.30 -11.38
C ALA A 161 15.01 -8.66 -10.97
N ARG A 162 14.20 -9.71 -11.08
CA ARG A 162 14.58 -11.07 -10.72
C ARG A 162 13.70 -12.13 -11.37
N ALA A 163 14.20 -13.35 -11.47
CA ALA A 163 13.38 -14.52 -11.72
C ALA A 163 12.54 -14.86 -10.47
N VAL A 164 11.29 -15.22 -10.67
CA VAL A 164 10.40 -15.73 -9.61
C VAL A 164 10.73 -17.23 -9.42
N ARG A 165 10.97 -17.62 -8.16
CA ARG A 165 11.36 -18.98 -7.78
C ARG A 165 10.50 -19.45 -6.62
N ALA A 166 9.22 -19.71 -6.89
CA ALA A 166 8.26 -20.14 -5.90
C ALA A 166 7.38 -21.26 -6.48
N GLY A 167 7.02 -22.22 -5.65
CA GLY A 167 6.21 -23.36 -6.05
C GLY A 167 6.84 -24.16 -7.21
N ASN A 168 6.02 -24.51 -8.19
CA ASN A 168 6.43 -25.27 -9.36
C ASN A 168 6.70 -24.40 -10.60
N ILE A 169 6.89 -23.10 -10.45
CA ILE A 169 7.27 -22.23 -11.56
C ILE A 169 8.63 -22.69 -12.09
N ALA A 170 8.72 -22.94 -13.41
CA ALA A 170 9.96 -23.41 -14.01
C ALA A 170 11.02 -22.31 -14.00
N ASP A 171 12.29 -22.69 -13.77
CA ASP A 171 13.39 -21.71 -13.62
C ASP A 171 13.52 -20.85 -14.86
N GLY A 172 13.58 -19.54 -14.67
CA GLY A 172 13.73 -18.54 -15.74
C GLY A 172 12.49 -18.31 -16.61
N VAL A 173 11.33 -18.89 -16.31
CA VAL A 173 10.10 -18.68 -17.09
C VAL A 173 9.36 -17.42 -16.70
N LEU A 174 9.29 -17.11 -15.41
CA LEU A 174 8.62 -15.93 -14.90
C LEU A 174 9.62 -15.00 -14.21
N HIS A 175 9.57 -13.72 -14.56
CA HIS A 175 10.36 -12.65 -13.96
C HIS A 175 9.44 -11.57 -13.44
N ARG A 176 9.96 -10.75 -12.51
CA ARG A 176 9.30 -9.53 -12.06
C ARG A 176 10.31 -8.38 -11.98
N SER A 177 9.83 -7.13 -12.15
CA SER A 177 10.69 -5.95 -12.11
C SER A 177 9.95 -4.65 -11.85
N SER A 178 10.68 -3.54 -11.64
CA SER A 178 10.14 -2.19 -11.85
C SER A 178 9.87 -1.95 -13.35
N SER A 179 9.36 -0.76 -13.72
CA SER A 179 9.00 -0.48 -15.12
C SER A 179 10.22 -0.52 -16.06
N PRO A 180 10.16 -1.31 -17.14
CA PRO A 180 11.16 -1.27 -18.22
C PRO A 180 10.93 -0.12 -19.21
N PHE A 181 9.80 0.61 -19.11
CA PHE A 181 9.37 1.63 -20.06
C PHE A 181 9.45 3.03 -19.49
N CYS A 182 8.88 3.25 -18.31
CA CYS A 182 8.83 4.53 -17.62
C CYS A 182 10.10 4.75 -16.79
N ASN A 183 10.80 5.87 -17.03
CA ASN A 183 12.05 6.18 -16.32
C ASN A 183 11.87 7.22 -15.19
N GLU A 184 10.67 7.44 -14.70
CA GLU A 184 10.42 8.39 -13.58
C GLU A 184 11.19 8.04 -12.31
N ILE A 185 11.45 6.76 -12.08
CA ILE A 185 12.24 6.25 -10.94
C ILE A 185 13.68 5.87 -11.33
N GLU A 186 14.15 6.32 -12.46
CA GLU A 186 15.55 6.16 -12.96
C GLU A 186 16.06 4.70 -13.04
N ARG A 187 15.15 3.72 -13.20
CA ARG A 187 15.48 2.28 -13.19
C ARG A 187 15.27 1.59 -14.53
N ALA A 188 14.53 2.21 -15.47
CA ALA A 188 14.12 1.57 -16.73
C ALA A 188 15.29 1.03 -17.56
N GLY A 189 16.42 1.73 -17.62
CA GLY A 189 17.62 1.28 -18.34
C GLY A 189 18.23 0.00 -17.76
N TYR A 190 18.25 -0.13 -16.44
CA TYR A 190 18.73 -1.32 -15.73
C TYR A 190 17.79 -2.50 -15.92
N VAL A 191 16.48 -2.26 -15.84
CA VAL A 191 15.47 -3.29 -16.15
C VAL A 191 15.63 -3.79 -17.56
N SER A 192 15.69 -2.90 -18.56
CA SER A 192 15.81 -3.24 -19.98
C SER A 192 17.02 -4.14 -20.24
N LYS A 193 18.18 -3.83 -19.63
CA LYS A 193 19.39 -4.64 -19.70
C LYS A 193 19.22 -6.01 -19.04
N TYR A 194 18.52 -6.07 -17.90
CA TYR A 194 18.20 -7.35 -17.26
C TYR A 194 17.32 -8.22 -18.17
N LEU A 195 16.23 -7.65 -18.74
CA LEU A 195 15.31 -8.37 -19.62
C LEU A 195 16.03 -8.91 -20.87
N GLU A 196 16.95 -8.12 -21.46
CA GLU A 196 17.79 -8.55 -22.58
C GLU A 196 18.68 -9.74 -22.20
N THR A 197 19.33 -9.66 -21.03
CA THR A 197 20.21 -10.73 -20.53
C THR A 197 19.42 -12.01 -20.21
N ALA A 198 18.23 -11.88 -19.65
CA ALA A 198 17.32 -12.98 -19.34
C ALA A 198 16.49 -13.44 -20.56
N THR A 199 16.70 -12.85 -21.73
CA THR A 199 15.96 -13.14 -22.98
C THR A 199 14.45 -13.13 -22.82
N VAL A 200 13.93 -12.22 -21.96
CA VAL A 200 12.48 -12.10 -21.72
C VAL A 200 11.78 -11.73 -23.02
N ALA A 201 10.79 -12.53 -23.41
CA ALA A 201 10.11 -12.38 -24.69
C ALA A 201 8.74 -11.70 -24.60
N THR A 202 8.09 -11.71 -23.41
CA THR A 202 6.77 -11.08 -23.22
C THR A 202 6.70 -10.31 -21.92
N VAL A 203 6.05 -9.14 -21.98
CA VAL A 203 5.86 -8.23 -20.84
C VAL A 203 4.38 -8.17 -20.46
N LEU A 204 4.05 -8.45 -19.22
CA LEU A 204 2.75 -8.13 -18.61
C LEU A 204 2.86 -6.80 -17.84
N ASN A 205 2.34 -5.73 -18.42
CA ASN A 205 2.40 -4.37 -17.89
C ASN A 205 1.15 -4.05 -17.08
N LEU A 206 1.33 -3.92 -15.75
CA LEU A 206 0.25 -3.61 -14.81
C LEU A 206 0.09 -2.10 -14.52
N ALA A 207 0.89 -1.23 -15.17
CA ALA A 207 0.97 0.19 -14.85
C ALA A 207 0.33 1.11 -15.88
N ASP A 208 0.51 0.83 -17.16
CA ASP A 208 0.37 1.82 -18.21
C ASP A 208 -0.78 1.51 -19.15
N THR A 209 -1.41 2.58 -19.64
CA THR A 209 -2.24 2.55 -20.85
C THR A 209 -1.34 2.72 -22.09
N GLU A 210 -1.87 2.37 -23.27
CA GLU A 210 -1.18 2.57 -24.55
C GLU A 210 -0.76 4.04 -24.74
N GLU A 211 -1.63 4.98 -24.41
CA GLU A 211 -1.36 6.42 -24.51
C GLU A 211 -0.13 6.83 -23.68
N LYS A 212 -0.01 6.31 -22.46
CA LYS A 212 1.14 6.59 -21.59
C LYS A 212 2.43 6.01 -22.15
N ILE A 213 2.39 4.74 -22.59
CA ILE A 213 3.58 4.03 -23.03
C ILE A 213 4.16 4.65 -24.31
N LEU A 214 3.31 5.16 -25.21
CA LEU A 214 3.71 5.88 -26.42
C LEU A 214 4.44 7.20 -26.12
N GLY A 215 4.24 7.78 -24.94
CA GLY A 215 4.90 9.00 -24.49
C GLY A 215 6.28 8.78 -23.88
N TYR A 216 6.71 7.54 -23.65
CA TYR A 216 7.98 7.27 -22.98
C TYR A 216 9.17 7.20 -23.94
N ASP A 217 10.31 7.73 -23.50
CA ASP A 217 11.63 7.46 -24.12
C ASP A 217 12.17 6.13 -23.61
N MET A 218 11.84 5.06 -24.32
CA MET A 218 12.12 3.69 -23.88
C MET A 218 13.56 3.28 -24.18
N PRO A 219 14.19 2.52 -23.25
CA PRO A 219 15.45 1.81 -23.55
C PRO A 219 15.31 0.83 -24.72
N SER A 220 16.40 0.52 -25.41
CA SER A 220 16.39 -0.19 -26.71
C SER A 220 15.69 -1.54 -26.67
N TYR A 221 16.02 -2.40 -25.70
CA TYR A 221 15.38 -3.73 -25.61
C TYR A 221 13.88 -3.63 -25.25
N SER A 222 13.52 -2.73 -24.36
CA SER A 222 12.12 -2.47 -24.02
C SER A 222 11.35 -1.94 -25.24
N ARG A 223 11.98 -1.08 -26.07
CA ARG A 223 11.44 -0.60 -27.32
C ARG A 223 11.18 -1.75 -28.30
N SER A 224 12.12 -2.68 -28.45
CA SER A 224 11.93 -3.82 -29.38
C SER A 224 10.76 -4.70 -28.93
N LEU A 225 10.61 -4.98 -27.62
CA LEU A 225 9.47 -5.73 -27.10
C LEU A 225 8.12 -5.04 -27.40
N TRP A 226 8.07 -3.70 -27.31
CA TRP A 226 6.90 -2.92 -27.67
C TRP A 226 6.61 -2.96 -29.17
N ASP A 227 7.61 -2.70 -30.00
CA ASP A 227 7.47 -2.61 -31.47
C ASP A 227 7.11 -3.97 -32.10
N GLU A 228 7.52 -5.07 -31.48
CA GLU A 228 7.16 -6.44 -31.85
C GLU A 228 5.78 -6.88 -31.34
N GLY A 229 5.08 -6.03 -30.56
CA GLY A 229 3.77 -6.35 -30.00
C GLY A 229 3.81 -7.34 -28.84
N ASN A 230 4.94 -7.49 -28.18
CA ASN A 230 5.18 -8.44 -27.08
C ASN A 230 4.84 -7.87 -25.70
N VAL A 231 3.92 -6.88 -25.63
CA VAL A 231 3.49 -6.24 -24.39
C VAL A 231 1.98 -6.41 -24.22
N ILE A 232 1.57 -7.05 -23.14
CA ILE A 232 0.17 -7.18 -22.70
C ILE A 232 -0.11 -6.03 -21.73
N LEU A 233 -1.02 -5.13 -22.11
CA LEU A 233 -1.42 -4.00 -21.24
C LEU A 233 -2.56 -4.41 -20.31
N CYS A 234 -2.30 -4.33 -19.02
CA CYS A 234 -3.25 -4.64 -17.95
C CYS A 234 -3.18 -3.57 -16.85
N PRO A 235 -3.52 -2.30 -17.11
CA PRO A 235 -3.42 -1.23 -16.12
C PRO A 235 -4.37 -1.49 -14.95
N LEU A 236 -3.80 -1.86 -13.79
CA LEU A 236 -4.51 -2.15 -12.55
C LEU A 236 -4.35 -1.02 -11.53
N LYS A 237 -5.32 -0.88 -10.62
CA LYS A 237 -5.11 -0.18 -9.34
C LYS A 237 -4.40 -1.12 -8.36
N ALA A 238 -3.79 -0.57 -7.31
CA ALA A 238 -3.18 -1.38 -6.24
C ALA A 238 -4.24 -1.84 -5.19
N ASP A 239 -5.46 -2.07 -5.66
CA ASP A 239 -6.60 -2.51 -4.86
C ASP A 239 -7.37 -3.56 -5.68
N PRO A 240 -7.35 -4.84 -5.28
CA PRO A 240 -8.02 -5.91 -6.03
C PRO A 240 -9.55 -5.82 -5.97
N THR A 241 -10.12 -4.99 -5.08
CA THR A 241 -11.57 -4.74 -5.00
C THR A 241 -12.04 -3.64 -5.95
N ALA A 242 -11.11 -2.94 -6.61
CA ALA A 242 -11.44 -1.84 -7.51
C ALA A 242 -12.23 -2.32 -8.74
N ASP A 243 -13.11 -1.44 -9.24
CA ASP A 243 -13.85 -1.68 -10.47
C ASP A 243 -12.92 -2.07 -11.61
N ASP A 244 -13.36 -3.00 -12.44
CA ASP A 244 -12.62 -3.58 -13.57
C ASP A 244 -11.33 -4.36 -13.23
N TYR A 245 -10.89 -4.43 -11.98
CA TYR A 245 -9.66 -5.13 -11.62
C TYR A 245 -9.69 -6.58 -12.13
N ASN A 246 -10.72 -7.34 -11.75
CA ASN A 246 -10.85 -8.74 -12.13
C ASN A 246 -10.96 -8.92 -13.65
N ASN A 247 -11.77 -8.11 -14.32
CA ASN A 247 -11.95 -8.21 -15.77
C ASN A 247 -10.63 -8.01 -16.52
N ARG A 248 -9.85 -6.99 -16.14
CA ARG A 248 -8.54 -6.70 -16.75
C ARG A 248 -7.53 -7.79 -16.49
N LEU A 249 -7.40 -8.22 -15.22
CA LEU A 249 -6.46 -9.27 -14.82
C LEU A 249 -6.77 -10.58 -15.55
N ILE A 250 -8.01 -11.04 -15.53
CA ILE A 250 -8.42 -12.28 -16.18
C ILE A 250 -8.20 -12.23 -17.70
N ALA A 251 -8.49 -11.10 -18.36
CA ALA A 251 -8.22 -10.95 -19.79
C ALA A 251 -6.72 -11.09 -20.10
N ALA A 252 -5.87 -10.44 -19.33
CA ALA A 252 -4.42 -10.49 -19.51
C ALA A 252 -3.83 -11.89 -19.22
N LEU A 253 -4.30 -12.55 -18.15
CA LEU A 253 -3.85 -13.92 -17.83
C LEU A 253 -4.33 -14.97 -18.83
N LYS A 254 -5.46 -14.77 -19.51
CA LYS A 254 -5.90 -15.63 -20.64
C LYS A 254 -5.00 -15.45 -21.87
N GLU A 255 -4.50 -14.25 -22.10
CA GLU A 255 -3.63 -13.93 -23.23
C GLU A 255 -2.21 -14.46 -23.03
N LEU A 256 -1.68 -14.41 -21.80
CA LEU A 256 -0.29 -14.71 -21.48
C LEU A 256 0.22 -16.03 -22.06
N PRO A 257 -0.50 -17.19 -21.98
CA PRO A 257 -0.05 -18.46 -22.52
C PRO A 257 0.05 -18.51 -24.06
N SER A 258 -0.55 -17.56 -24.75
CA SER A 258 -0.48 -17.44 -26.22
C SER A 258 0.75 -16.69 -26.71
N ARG A 259 1.52 -16.14 -25.79
CA ARG A 259 2.73 -15.35 -26.05
C ARG A 259 3.99 -16.14 -25.75
N PRO A 260 5.14 -15.82 -26.39
CA PRO A 260 6.38 -16.53 -26.11
C PRO A 260 6.90 -16.20 -24.69
N ALA A 261 7.36 -17.22 -23.98
CA ALA A 261 8.10 -17.08 -22.74
C ALA A 261 9.60 -16.84 -23.04
N PRO A 262 10.42 -16.35 -22.09
CA PRO A 262 10.07 -15.99 -20.70
C PRO A 262 9.21 -14.74 -20.57
N TYR A 263 8.46 -14.68 -19.46
CA TYR A 263 7.56 -13.58 -19.13
C TYR A 263 8.16 -12.65 -18.07
N VAL A 264 7.83 -11.34 -18.13
CA VAL A 264 8.05 -10.43 -17.00
C VAL A 264 6.76 -9.75 -16.61
N VAL A 265 6.48 -9.69 -15.31
CA VAL A 265 5.39 -8.91 -14.72
C VAL A 265 5.96 -7.64 -14.09
N HIS A 266 5.43 -6.48 -14.41
CA HIS A 266 5.87 -5.23 -13.83
C HIS A 266 4.74 -4.24 -13.57
N CYS A 267 4.99 -3.29 -12.65
CA CYS A 267 4.26 -2.03 -12.53
C CYS A 267 5.26 -0.87 -12.50
N MET A 268 5.00 0.24 -11.81
CA MET A 268 6.00 1.32 -11.71
C MET A 268 7.23 0.87 -10.91
N GLU A 269 7.04 0.46 -9.66
CA GLU A 269 8.11 0.03 -8.74
C GLU A 269 8.36 -1.48 -8.76
N GLY A 270 7.47 -2.27 -9.36
CA GLY A 270 7.53 -3.74 -9.24
C GLY A 270 7.18 -4.25 -7.84
N LYS A 271 6.49 -3.44 -7.03
CA LYS A 271 6.21 -3.68 -5.61
C LYS A 271 4.79 -4.23 -5.39
N ASP A 272 3.79 -3.34 -5.33
CA ASP A 272 2.44 -3.72 -4.90
C ASP A 272 1.68 -4.50 -5.98
N ARG A 273 1.28 -3.89 -7.11
CA ARG A 273 0.54 -4.58 -8.19
C ARG A 273 1.28 -5.78 -8.74
N THR A 274 2.58 -5.65 -8.94
CA THR A 274 3.46 -6.75 -9.37
C THR A 274 3.52 -7.86 -8.31
N GLY A 275 3.68 -7.49 -7.03
CA GLY A 275 3.70 -8.45 -5.94
C GLY A 275 2.40 -9.24 -5.82
N TYR A 276 1.26 -8.58 -5.98
CA TYR A 276 -0.06 -9.24 -5.92
C TYR A 276 -0.29 -10.22 -7.06
N VAL A 277 0.06 -9.82 -8.29
CA VAL A 277 -0.10 -10.70 -9.46
C VAL A 277 0.92 -11.84 -9.44
N CYS A 278 2.18 -11.59 -9.04
CA CYS A 278 3.16 -12.66 -8.88
C CYS A 278 2.72 -13.66 -7.80
N ALA A 279 2.28 -13.21 -6.63
CA ALA A 279 1.81 -14.10 -5.57
C ALA A 279 0.59 -14.96 -6.03
N LEU A 280 -0.33 -14.38 -6.84
CA LEU A 280 -1.40 -15.16 -7.46
C LEU A 280 -0.85 -16.28 -8.37
N LEU A 281 0.14 -15.97 -9.23
CA LEU A 281 0.75 -16.95 -10.14
C LEU A 281 1.59 -17.99 -9.38
N GLU A 282 2.30 -17.57 -8.34
CA GLU A 282 3.10 -18.43 -7.45
C GLU A 282 2.21 -19.42 -6.72
N GLY A 283 1.16 -18.96 -6.03
CA GLY A 283 0.22 -19.81 -5.33
C GLY A 283 -0.56 -20.72 -6.27
N LEU A 284 -0.95 -20.25 -7.46
CA LEU A 284 -1.56 -21.06 -8.51
C LEU A 284 -0.64 -22.22 -8.93
N CYS A 285 0.67 -21.98 -8.96
CA CYS A 285 1.69 -23.01 -9.24
C CYS A 285 2.15 -23.79 -8.00
N GLY A 286 1.41 -23.72 -6.90
CA GLY A 286 1.63 -24.53 -5.70
C GLY A 286 2.65 -23.96 -4.71
N ALA A 287 2.97 -22.67 -4.77
CA ALA A 287 3.79 -22.02 -3.74
C ALA A 287 3.06 -22.01 -2.39
N SER A 288 3.83 -22.20 -1.33
CA SER A 288 3.39 -21.99 0.04
C SER A 288 3.24 -20.52 0.39
N TYR A 289 2.56 -20.21 1.50
CA TYR A 289 2.48 -18.86 2.05
C TYR A 289 3.87 -18.24 2.26
N ASP A 290 4.77 -18.98 2.87
CA ASP A 290 6.13 -18.50 3.20
C ASP A 290 6.93 -18.17 1.94
N GLU A 291 6.84 -18.98 0.86
CA GLU A 291 7.51 -18.69 -0.41
C GLU A 291 6.99 -17.38 -1.05
N MET A 292 5.68 -17.15 -1.03
CA MET A 292 5.09 -15.91 -1.55
C MET A 292 5.49 -14.68 -0.71
N VAL A 293 5.56 -14.82 0.62
CA VAL A 293 6.03 -13.77 1.53
C VAL A 293 7.50 -13.47 1.28
N GLU A 294 8.35 -14.49 1.14
CA GLU A 294 9.78 -14.34 0.89
C GLU A 294 10.02 -13.58 -0.43
N ASP A 295 9.39 -13.99 -1.53
CA ASP A 295 9.52 -13.26 -2.81
C ASP A 295 9.02 -11.83 -2.69
N TYR A 296 7.89 -11.59 -2.03
CA TYR A 296 7.36 -10.24 -1.85
C TYR A 296 8.32 -9.32 -1.09
N LEU A 297 8.93 -9.81 -0.01
CA LEU A 297 9.84 -9.05 0.85
C LEU A 297 11.18 -8.70 0.20
N ILE A 298 11.65 -9.46 -0.80
CA ILE A 298 12.85 -9.09 -1.58
C ILE A 298 12.73 -7.67 -2.14
N THR A 299 11.54 -7.23 -2.53
CA THR A 299 11.29 -5.87 -3.01
C THR A 299 11.60 -4.81 -1.95
N TYR A 300 11.28 -5.08 -0.69
CA TYR A 300 11.57 -4.16 0.41
C TYR A 300 13.05 -4.13 0.76
N ASP A 301 13.75 -5.24 0.62
CA ASP A 301 15.21 -5.26 0.73
C ASP A 301 15.85 -4.44 -0.40
N ASN A 302 15.41 -4.61 -1.64
CA ASN A 302 15.93 -3.90 -2.80
C ASN A 302 15.74 -2.37 -2.73
N TYR A 303 14.60 -1.89 -2.20
CA TYR A 303 14.29 -0.46 -2.13
C TYR A 303 14.71 0.21 -0.82
N TYR A 304 14.50 -0.48 0.31
CA TYR A 304 14.56 0.13 1.64
C TYR A 304 15.63 -0.52 2.53
N ARG A 305 16.30 -1.58 2.07
CA ARG A 305 17.26 -2.39 2.85
C ARG A 305 16.61 -3.01 4.11
N ILE A 306 15.34 -3.37 3.99
CA ILE A 306 14.52 -3.98 5.03
C ILE A 306 14.22 -5.42 4.66
N ASN A 307 14.59 -6.33 5.54
CA ASN A 307 14.36 -7.76 5.40
C ASN A 307 14.09 -8.41 6.78
N PRO A 308 13.59 -9.65 6.85
CA PRO A 308 13.26 -10.31 8.12
C PRO A 308 14.43 -10.46 9.09
N ALA A 309 15.68 -10.43 8.61
CA ALA A 309 16.85 -10.56 9.48
C ALA A 309 17.17 -9.28 10.24
N ASN A 310 16.89 -8.11 9.65
CA ASN A 310 17.21 -6.82 10.27
C ASN A 310 15.98 -6.09 10.86
N ASN A 311 14.76 -6.35 10.33
CA ASN A 311 13.52 -5.70 10.76
C ASN A 311 12.30 -6.65 10.70
N PRO A 312 12.25 -7.73 11.51
CA PRO A 312 11.20 -8.76 11.43
C PRO A 312 9.79 -8.18 11.67
N ASP A 313 9.61 -7.30 12.66
CA ASP A 313 8.31 -6.72 13.01
C ASP A 313 7.79 -5.82 11.88
N LEU A 314 8.67 -5.00 11.29
CA LEU A 314 8.31 -4.14 10.16
C LEU A 314 7.94 -4.96 8.92
N CYS A 315 8.67 -6.05 8.64
CA CYS A 315 8.33 -6.97 7.56
C CYS A 315 6.97 -7.62 7.79
N SER A 316 6.68 -8.06 9.02
CA SER A 316 5.37 -8.61 9.39
C SER A 316 4.25 -7.61 9.16
N THR A 317 4.43 -6.36 9.59
CA THR A 317 3.46 -5.27 9.37
C THR A 317 3.23 -5.00 7.88
N LEU A 318 4.30 -4.95 7.06
CA LEU A 318 4.20 -4.75 5.60
C LEU A 318 3.44 -5.88 4.91
N VAL A 319 3.73 -7.13 5.27
CA VAL A 319 3.05 -8.32 4.73
C VAL A 319 1.57 -8.27 5.09
N SER A 320 1.24 -8.04 6.36
CA SER A 320 -0.16 -7.94 6.83
C SER A 320 -0.95 -6.85 6.11
N LEU A 321 -0.39 -5.63 6.03
CA LEU A 321 -1.07 -4.48 5.45
C LEU A 321 -1.23 -4.54 3.93
N ARG A 322 -0.34 -5.25 3.22
CA ARG A 322 -0.28 -5.23 1.76
C ARG A 322 -0.55 -6.60 1.15
N LEU A 323 0.39 -7.54 1.30
CA LEU A 323 0.30 -8.84 0.65
C LEU A 323 -0.90 -9.64 1.15
N ASN A 324 -1.07 -9.77 2.47
CA ASN A 324 -2.13 -10.59 3.05
C ASN A 324 -3.53 -10.09 2.71
N THR A 325 -3.73 -8.78 2.63
CA THR A 325 -5.00 -8.19 2.16
C THR A 325 -5.36 -8.70 0.75
N CYS A 326 -4.37 -8.82 -0.13
CA CYS A 326 -4.57 -9.31 -1.49
C CYS A 326 -4.74 -10.84 -1.54
N LEU A 327 -3.91 -11.59 -0.79
CA LEU A 327 -4.04 -13.05 -0.68
C LEU A 327 -5.40 -13.46 -0.13
N MET A 328 -5.90 -12.78 0.91
CA MET A 328 -7.24 -12.99 1.48
C MET A 328 -8.33 -12.78 0.43
N TYR A 329 -8.22 -11.73 -0.37
CA TYR A 329 -9.16 -11.45 -1.45
C TYR A 329 -9.18 -12.58 -2.49
N TYR A 330 -8.02 -12.99 -3.01
CA TYR A 330 -7.93 -14.07 -4.00
C TYR A 330 -8.33 -15.43 -3.45
N ALA A 331 -8.00 -15.69 -2.20
CA ALA A 331 -8.33 -17.00 -1.57
C ALA A 331 -9.76 -17.07 -1.03
N GLY A 332 -10.50 -15.94 -0.97
CA GLY A 332 -11.81 -15.88 -0.34
C GLY A 332 -11.76 -16.14 1.18
N VAL A 333 -10.65 -15.81 1.84
CA VAL A 333 -10.42 -15.99 3.27
C VAL A 333 -10.65 -14.66 4.00
N SER A 334 -11.40 -14.69 5.09
CA SER A 334 -11.72 -13.49 5.89
C SER A 334 -10.85 -13.32 7.14
N ASP A 335 -10.05 -14.32 7.48
CA ASP A 335 -9.15 -14.32 8.65
C ASP A 335 -7.72 -14.56 8.19
N GLU A 336 -6.87 -13.55 8.40
CA GLU A 336 -5.46 -13.57 8.03
C GLU A 336 -4.68 -14.75 8.65
N ALA A 337 -5.04 -15.14 9.87
CA ALA A 337 -4.39 -16.25 10.58
C ALA A 337 -4.55 -17.60 9.84
N ARG A 338 -5.49 -17.71 8.90
CA ARG A 338 -5.70 -18.91 8.10
C ARG A 338 -4.84 -18.99 6.84
N LEU A 339 -4.18 -17.90 6.44
CA LEU A 339 -3.38 -17.87 5.22
C LEU A 339 -2.29 -18.96 5.20
N PRO A 340 -1.52 -19.21 6.27
CA PRO A 340 -0.49 -20.25 6.24
C PRO A 340 -1.00 -21.67 6.00
N GLU A 341 -2.29 -21.93 6.28
CA GLU A 341 -2.93 -23.25 6.12
C GLU A 341 -3.78 -23.35 4.85
N THR A 342 -3.79 -22.30 4.01
CA THR A 342 -4.63 -22.21 2.81
C THR A 342 -4.03 -23.03 1.67
N ASP A 343 -4.85 -23.84 1.01
CA ASP A 343 -4.51 -24.43 -0.30
C ASP A 343 -4.66 -23.36 -1.38
N PHE A 344 -3.58 -22.64 -1.64
CA PHE A 344 -3.58 -21.54 -2.61
C PHE A 344 -3.80 -22.03 -4.04
N ALA A 345 -3.24 -23.18 -4.42
CA ALA A 345 -3.42 -23.70 -5.77
C ALA A 345 -4.91 -23.92 -6.07
N LYS A 346 -5.63 -24.48 -5.12
CA LYS A 346 -7.09 -24.67 -5.24
C LYS A 346 -7.83 -23.32 -5.18
N SER A 347 -7.58 -22.52 -4.17
CA SER A 347 -8.33 -21.27 -3.94
C SER A 347 -8.15 -20.26 -5.07
N PHE A 348 -6.93 -20.13 -5.61
CA PHE A 348 -6.63 -19.24 -6.73
C PHE A 348 -7.17 -19.79 -8.07
N SER A 349 -7.20 -21.11 -8.25
CA SER A 349 -7.92 -21.73 -9.36
C SER A 349 -9.41 -21.40 -9.30
N ASP A 350 -10.04 -21.57 -8.15
CA ASP A 350 -11.46 -21.27 -7.94
C ASP A 350 -11.76 -19.76 -8.18
N TYR A 351 -10.85 -18.87 -7.72
CA TYR A 351 -10.96 -17.44 -7.98
C TYR A 351 -10.93 -17.13 -9.49
N LEU A 352 -9.94 -17.64 -10.23
CA LEU A 352 -9.79 -17.39 -11.66
C LEU A 352 -10.99 -17.94 -12.45
N LEU A 353 -11.48 -19.15 -12.11
CA LEU A 353 -12.66 -19.75 -12.73
C LEU A 353 -13.93 -18.93 -12.44
N THR A 354 -14.12 -18.47 -11.20
CA THR A 354 -15.29 -17.67 -10.80
C THR A 354 -15.34 -16.34 -11.54
N HIS A 355 -14.17 -15.74 -11.84
CA HIS A 355 -14.06 -14.46 -12.53
C HIS A 355 -13.94 -14.60 -14.06
N GLY A 356 -14.26 -15.79 -14.61
CA GLY A 356 -14.51 -15.97 -16.04
C GLY A 356 -13.40 -16.63 -16.84
N MET A 357 -12.37 -17.18 -16.22
CA MET A 357 -11.47 -18.13 -16.88
C MET A 357 -12.17 -19.49 -17.00
N ASN A 358 -11.94 -20.25 -18.06
CA ASN A 358 -12.37 -21.64 -18.12
C ASN A 358 -11.23 -22.60 -17.80
N SER A 359 -11.55 -23.89 -17.56
CA SER A 359 -10.54 -24.89 -17.15
C SER A 359 -9.41 -25.04 -18.17
N GLN A 360 -9.70 -25.00 -19.48
CA GLN A 360 -8.68 -25.11 -20.51
C GLN A 360 -7.71 -23.92 -20.50
N GLN A 361 -8.22 -22.70 -20.24
CA GLN A 361 -7.40 -21.49 -20.13
C GLN A 361 -6.54 -21.53 -18.86
N LEU A 362 -7.11 -22.02 -17.76
CA LEU A 362 -6.40 -22.19 -16.51
C LEU A 362 -5.26 -23.22 -16.65
N ASP A 363 -5.54 -24.38 -17.25
CA ASP A 363 -4.53 -25.41 -17.51
C ASP A 363 -3.40 -24.87 -18.41
N ALA A 364 -3.76 -24.11 -19.46
CA ALA A 364 -2.78 -23.46 -20.34
C ALA A 364 -1.88 -22.47 -19.61
N LEU A 365 -2.46 -21.66 -18.67
CA LEU A 365 -1.69 -20.72 -17.86
C LEU A 365 -0.71 -21.45 -16.93
N ILE A 366 -1.18 -22.47 -16.22
CA ILE A 366 -0.32 -23.28 -15.34
C ILE A 366 0.78 -23.95 -16.16
N GLN A 367 0.45 -24.56 -17.30
CA GLN A 367 1.42 -25.21 -18.18
C GLN A 367 2.48 -24.22 -18.68
N ALA A 368 2.07 -23.00 -19.08
CA ALA A 368 3.00 -21.97 -19.57
C ALA A 368 4.00 -21.53 -18.49
N LEU A 369 3.63 -21.59 -17.21
CA LEU A 369 4.50 -21.21 -16.09
C LEU A 369 5.34 -22.37 -15.55
N THR A 370 4.90 -23.61 -15.71
CA THR A 370 5.55 -24.78 -15.10
C THR A 370 6.35 -25.63 -16.08
N ALA A 371 6.19 -25.43 -17.38
CA ALA A 371 6.98 -26.15 -18.39
C ALA A 371 8.39 -25.57 -18.48
N ALA A 372 9.40 -26.43 -18.37
CA ALA A 372 10.77 -26.07 -18.70
C ALA A 372 10.89 -25.68 -20.18
N GLN A 373 11.64 -24.62 -20.47
CA GLN A 373 11.92 -24.12 -21.82
C GLN A 373 13.16 -24.75 -22.43
#